data_9056ef4212ca5d17da56d3ae0baa1923
#
_entry.id   9056ef4212ca5d17da56d3ae0baa1923
#
_cell.length_a   1.000
_cell.length_b   1.000
_cell.length_c   1.000
_cell.angle_alpha   90.00
_cell.angle_beta   90.00
_cell.angle_gamma   90.00
#
_symmetry.space_group_name_H-M   'P 1'
#
loop_
_entity.id
_entity.type
_entity.pdbx_description
1 polymer ?
#
loop_
_entity_poly.entity_id
_entity_poly.type
_entity_poly.pdbx_seq_one_letter_code
_entity_poly.pdbx_strand_id
1 'polypeptide(L)'
;ILEIGTAEGAGLASFYFYFPHSNLIGLDNNPFRNCYKSNRIRTIYANVSSRKILKNLTKHLNQKFDLIIEDSSHRLIDQIFCFAENFKNLKAGGIYIVEDLNFPEIHEMYNPTKEDVDLKGILRKITTGESIVTKFIDRDEIEYIKNNIKTIKFYKSKNKNNYLIHDRCDYSEIVFIQKKY
;
A
#
# COMPACT_ATOMS: atom_id res chain seq x y z
N ILE A 1 8.59 -7.75 7.05
CA ILE A 1 8.19 -6.59 6.23
C ILE A 1 7.62 -7.11 4.92
N LEU A 2 6.56 -6.49 4.43
CA LEU A 2 6.00 -6.72 3.10
C LEU A 2 6.07 -5.42 2.30
N GLU A 3 6.64 -5.45 1.10
CA GLU A 3 6.60 -4.37 0.11
C GLU A 3 5.80 -4.82 -1.10
N ILE A 4 4.80 -4.02 -1.50
CA ILE A 4 3.93 -4.27 -2.64
C ILE A 4 4.28 -3.26 -3.72
N GLY A 5 4.85 -3.74 -4.85
CA GLY A 5 5.52 -2.92 -5.85
C GLY A 5 6.99 -2.74 -5.50
N THR A 6 7.83 -3.66 -5.95
CA THR A 6 9.26 -3.63 -5.58
C THR A 6 10.16 -3.08 -6.68
N ALA A 7 9.66 -2.99 -7.89
CA ALA A 7 10.44 -2.60 -9.06
C ALA A 7 11.82 -3.30 -9.10
N GLU A 8 12.93 -2.56 -9.13
CA GLU A 8 14.29 -3.10 -9.09
C GLU A 8 14.74 -3.55 -7.69
N GLY A 9 13.91 -3.33 -6.64
CA GLY A 9 14.14 -3.79 -5.27
C GLY A 9 14.95 -2.84 -4.39
N ALA A 10 15.02 -1.57 -4.75
CA ALA A 10 15.76 -0.58 -3.95
C ALA A 10 15.17 -0.40 -2.54
N GLY A 11 13.83 -0.43 -2.41
CA GLY A 11 13.15 -0.41 -1.11
C GLY A 11 13.53 -1.62 -0.26
N LEU A 12 13.41 -2.84 -0.80
CA LEU A 12 13.83 -4.06 -0.10
C LEU A 12 15.29 -4.01 0.34
N ALA A 13 16.19 -3.49 -0.52
CA ALA A 13 17.60 -3.33 -0.18
C ALA A 13 17.79 -2.34 0.97
N SER A 14 17.07 -1.22 0.96
CA SER A 14 17.10 -0.26 2.05
C SER A 14 16.64 -0.88 3.37
N PHE A 15 15.52 -1.58 3.37
CA PHE A 15 15.00 -2.28 4.56
C PHE A 15 15.92 -3.40 5.03
N TYR A 16 16.63 -4.06 4.14
CA TYR A 16 17.63 -5.07 4.50
C TYR A 16 18.73 -4.52 5.43
N PHE A 17 19.18 -3.28 5.19
CA PHE A 17 20.18 -2.62 6.02
C PHE A 17 19.57 -2.00 7.27
N TYR A 18 18.43 -1.32 7.15
CA TYR A 18 17.78 -0.65 8.30
C TYR A 18 17.22 -1.63 9.33
N PHE A 19 16.78 -2.81 8.90
CA PHE A 19 16.17 -3.82 9.77
C PHE A 19 16.92 -5.15 9.67
N PRO A 20 18.09 -5.26 10.32
CA PRO A 20 19.00 -6.39 10.14
C PRO A 20 18.43 -7.76 10.55
N HIS A 21 17.37 -7.77 11.37
CA HIS A 21 16.72 -9.00 11.85
C HIS A 21 15.39 -9.29 11.14
N SER A 22 15.02 -8.50 10.13
CA SER A 22 13.74 -8.68 9.42
C SER A 22 13.87 -9.61 8.23
N ASN A 23 12.81 -10.41 8.01
CA ASN A 23 12.55 -11.06 6.74
C ASN A 23 11.73 -10.12 5.85
N LEU A 24 12.11 -10.06 4.58
CA LEU A 24 11.57 -9.12 3.61
C LEU A 24 10.87 -9.90 2.49
N ILE A 25 9.61 -9.58 2.25
CA ILE A 25 8.85 -10.12 1.13
C ILE A 25 8.48 -8.97 0.22
N GLY A 26 8.80 -9.12 -1.06
CA GLY A 26 8.41 -8.20 -2.12
C GLY A 26 7.37 -8.83 -3.03
N LEU A 27 6.32 -8.09 -3.36
CA LEU A 27 5.34 -8.45 -4.36
C LEU A 27 5.49 -7.54 -5.58
N ASP A 28 5.60 -8.13 -6.76
CA ASP A 28 5.70 -7.38 -8.00
C ASP A 28 5.07 -8.16 -9.16
N ASN A 29 4.56 -7.48 -10.18
CA ASN A 29 4.08 -8.12 -11.39
C ASN A 29 5.23 -8.61 -12.29
N ASN A 30 6.45 -8.19 -12.01
CA ASN A 30 7.68 -8.68 -12.63
C ASN A 30 8.80 -8.87 -11.59
N PRO A 31 8.74 -9.92 -10.75
CA PRO A 31 9.69 -10.13 -9.65
C PRO A 31 11.14 -10.39 -10.13
N PHE A 32 11.32 -10.62 -11.43
CA PHE A 32 12.66 -10.79 -12.04
C PHE A 32 13.43 -9.47 -12.17
N ARG A 33 12.75 -8.32 -12.07
CA ARG A 33 13.40 -6.99 -12.04
C ARG A 33 14.22 -6.76 -10.78
N ASN A 34 13.89 -7.46 -9.70
CA ASN A 34 14.62 -7.27 -8.43
C ASN A 34 16.09 -7.69 -8.60
N CYS A 35 16.98 -6.71 -8.43
CA CYS A 35 18.43 -6.88 -8.55
C CYS A 35 19.10 -7.38 -7.27
N TYR A 36 18.40 -7.31 -6.12
CA TYR A 36 18.97 -7.64 -4.82
C TYR A 36 18.52 -9.01 -4.34
N LYS A 37 19.49 -9.85 -4.01
CA LYS A 37 19.27 -11.22 -3.54
C LYS A 37 19.90 -11.43 -2.18
N SER A 38 19.16 -12.05 -1.27
CA SER A 38 19.62 -12.41 0.06
C SER A 38 18.76 -13.56 0.60
N ASN A 39 19.24 -14.29 1.59
CA ASN A 39 18.47 -15.29 2.32
C ASN A 39 17.29 -14.68 3.11
N ARG A 40 17.31 -13.36 3.34
CA ARG A 40 16.23 -12.59 4.00
C ARG A 40 15.31 -11.87 3.02
N ILE A 41 15.58 -11.89 1.72
CA ILE A 41 14.77 -11.24 0.68
C ILE A 41 14.12 -12.32 -0.19
N ARG A 42 12.81 -12.29 -0.25
CA ARG A 42 12.01 -13.15 -1.13
C ARG A 42 11.07 -12.29 -1.98
N THR A 43 11.14 -12.42 -3.30
CA THR A 43 10.22 -11.76 -4.23
C THR A 43 9.23 -12.77 -4.81
N ILE A 44 7.99 -12.35 -4.96
CA ILE A 44 6.88 -13.18 -5.40
C ILE A 44 6.08 -12.43 -6.46
N TYR A 45 5.68 -13.13 -7.51
CA TYR A 45 4.78 -12.58 -8.52
C TYR A 45 3.41 -12.25 -7.91
N ALA A 46 2.96 -11.02 -8.13
CA ALA A 46 1.60 -10.59 -7.79
C ALA A 46 1.11 -9.53 -8.77
N ASN A 47 -0.05 -9.75 -9.36
CA ASN A 47 -0.78 -8.72 -10.10
C ASN A 47 -1.77 -8.07 -9.13
N VAL A 48 -1.46 -6.85 -8.66
CA VAL A 48 -2.28 -6.11 -7.69
C VAL A 48 -3.64 -5.66 -8.25
N SER A 49 -3.79 -5.56 -9.55
CA SER A 49 -5.08 -5.25 -10.19
C SER A 49 -6.07 -6.42 -10.11
N SER A 50 -5.64 -7.58 -9.63
CA SER A 50 -6.50 -8.74 -9.39
C SER A 50 -6.68 -8.99 -7.89
N ARG A 51 -7.79 -8.51 -7.32
CA ARG A 51 -8.14 -8.75 -5.93
C ARG A 51 -8.13 -10.25 -5.56
N LYS A 52 -8.56 -11.12 -6.50
CA LYS A 52 -8.52 -12.58 -6.31
C LYS A 52 -7.09 -13.11 -6.11
N ILE A 53 -6.14 -12.61 -6.90
CA ILE A 53 -4.71 -12.99 -6.76
C ILE A 53 -4.19 -12.53 -5.41
N LEU A 54 -4.42 -11.27 -5.02
CA LEU A 54 -4.02 -10.75 -3.72
C LEU A 54 -4.59 -11.58 -2.57
N LYS A 55 -5.89 -11.87 -2.59
CA LYS A 55 -6.57 -12.68 -1.58
C LYS A 55 -5.97 -14.10 -1.46
N ASN A 56 -5.70 -14.74 -2.58
CA ASN A 56 -5.09 -16.07 -2.58
C ASN A 56 -3.66 -16.02 -2.07
N LEU A 57 -2.88 -15.03 -2.50
CA LEU A 57 -1.49 -14.87 -2.09
C LEU A 57 -1.37 -14.63 -0.58
N THR A 58 -2.18 -13.72 -0.03
CA THR A 58 -2.18 -13.45 1.41
C THR A 58 -2.55 -14.67 2.24
N LYS A 59 -3.48 -15.50 1.73
CA LYS A 59 -3.83 -16.78 2.34
C LYS A 59 -2.68 -17.79 2.28
N HIS A 60 -1.95 -17.85 1.16
CA HIS A 60 -0.80 -18.76 0.99
C HIS A 60 0.40 -18.34 1.83
N LEU A 61 0.65 -17.03 1.96
CA LEU A 61 1.74 -16.52 2.81
C LEU A 61 1.51 -16.88 4.28
N ASN A 62 0.26 -16.96 4.71
CA ASN A 62 -0.16 -17.35 6.07
C ASN A 62 0.71 -16.75 7.19
N GLN A 63 1.07 -15.48 7.04
CA GLN A 63 1.91 -14.78 8.00
C GLN A 63 1.45 -13.35 8.23
N LYS A 64 1.88 -12.78 9.35
CA LYS A 64 1.62 -11.40 9.74
C LYS A 64 2.89 -10.58 9.63
N PHE A 65 2.71 -9.29 9.31
CA PHE A 65 3.80 -8.35 9.07
C PHE A 65 3.79 -7.24 10.13
N ASP A 66 4.99 -6.80 10.52
CA ASP A 66 5.17 -5.63 11.37
C ASP A 66 5.00 -4.34 10.57
N LEU A 67 5.39 -4.38 9.30
CA LEU A 67 5.34 -3.26 8.36
C LEU A 67 4.87 -3.77 7.00
N ILE A 68 3.91 -3.06 6.40
CA ILE A 68 3.47 -3.26 5.01
C ILE A 68 3.60 -1.91 4.30
N ILE A 69 4.27 -1.89 3.15
CA ILE A 69 4.39 -0.73 2.28
C ILE A 69 3.69 -1.03 0.95
N GLU A 70 2.81 -0.16 0.52
CA GLU A 70 2.15 -0.18 -0.77
C GLU A 70 2.71 0.94 -1.64
N ASP A 71 3.46 0.56 -2.65
CA ASP A 71 4.10 1.43 -3.64
C ASP A 71 4.02 0.78 -5.03
N SER A 72 2.81 0.35 -5.41
CA SER A 72 2.63 -0.47 -6.60
C SER A 72 2.26 0.35 -7.84
N SER A 73 1.05 0.18 -8.34
CA SER A 73 0.60 0.81 -9.58
C SER A 73 0.07 2.23 -9.41
N HIS A 74 -0.15 2.68 -8.18
CA HIS A 74 -0.80 3.93 -7.76
C HIS A 74 -2.23 4.13 -8.31
N ARG A 75 -2.81 3.12 -8.98
CA ARG A 75 -4.19 3.18 -9.45
C ARG A 75 -5.15 3.13 -8.26
N LEU A 76 -6.21 3.93 -8.33
CA LEU A 76 -7.25 4.03 -7.30
C LEU A 76 -7.73 2.65 -6.81
N ILE A 77 -8.12 1.79 -7.75
CA ILE A 77 -8.67 0.47 -7.43
C ILE A 77 -7.60 -0.44 -6.81
N ASP A 78 -6.37 -0.37 -7.31
CA ASP A 78 -5.27 -1.22 -6.86
C ASP A 78 -4.84 -0.84 -5.44
N GLN A 79 -4.76 0.47 -5.11
CA GLN A 79 -4.50 0.94 -3.74
C GLN A 79 -5.59 0.45 -2.77
N ILE A 80 -6.86 0.53 -3.17
CA ILE A 80 -7.98 0.04 -2.35
C ILE A 80 -7.89 -1.48 -2.14
N PHE A 81 -7.61 -2.25 -3.19
CA PHE A 81 -7.49 -3.72 -3.10
C PHE A 81 -6.29 -4.15 -2.26
N CYS A 82 -5.13 -3.52 -2.47
CA CYS A 82 -3.94 -3.78 -1.67
C CYS A 82 -4.21 -3.53 -0.18
N PHE A 83 -4.83 -2.41 0.15
CA PHE A 83 -5.17 -2.08 1.53
C PHE A 83 -6.17 -3.07 2.13
N ALA A 84 -7.31 -3.31 1.49
CA ALA A 84 -8.37 -4.18 2.00
C ALA A 84 -7.88 -5.61 2.24
N GLU A 85 -7.09 -6.17 1.31
CA GLU A 85 -6.62 -7.55 1.41
C GLU A 85 -5.43 -7.72 2.37
N ASN A 86 -4.59 -6.69 2.55
CA ASN A 86 -3.37 -6.84 3.33
C ASN A 86 -3.45 -6.23 4.74
N PHE A 87 -4.36 -5.29 5.03
CA PHE A 87 -4.49 -4.70 6.36
C PHE A 87 -4.75 -5.74 7.45
N LYS A 88 -5.51 -6.78 7.15
CA LYS A 88 -5.75 -7.91 8.07
C LYS A 88 -4.48 -8.71 8.40
N ASN A 89 -3.48 -8.69 7.52
CA ASN A 89 -2.20 -9.37 7.71
C ASN A 89 -1.18 -8.54 8.48
N LEU A 90 -1.51 -7.33 8.85
CA LEU A 90 -0.71 -6.52 9.75
C LEU A 90 -0.83 -7.06 11.17
N LYS A 91 0.30 -7.17 11.89
CA LYS A 91 0.30 -7.51 13.32
C LYS A 91 -0.38 -6.43 14.14
N ALA A 92 -0.77 -6.76 15.36
CA ALA A 92 -1.17 -5.78 16.37
C ALA A 92 -0.04 -4.76 16.57
N GLY A 93 -0.36 -3.46 16.57
CA GLY A 93 0.62 -2.37 16.63
C GLY A 93 1.41 -2.10 15.36
N GLY A 94 1.32 -2.96 14.33
CA GLY A 94 2.01 -2.81 13.06
C GLY A 94 1.56 -1.60 12.25
N ILE A 95 2.32 -1.25 11.23
CA ILE A 95 2.12 -0.05 10.40
C ILE A 95 1.91 -0.47 8.93
N TYR A 96 0.88 0.11 8.32
CA TYR A 96 0.63 0.07 6.88
C TYR A 96 0.94 1.44 6.29
N ILE A 97 1.74 1.49 5.23
CA ILE A 97 2.12 2.72 4.53
C ILE A 97 1.59 2.63 3.10
N VAL A 98 1.05 3.73 2.59
CA VAL A 98 0.72 3.88 1.16
C VAL A 98 1.48 5.09 0.63
N GLU A 99 2.28 4.86 -0.42
CA GLU A 99 3.00 5.90 -1.14
C GLU A 99 2.17 6.44 -2.31
N ASP A 100 2.47 7.64 -2.76
CA ASP A 100 1.80 8.32 -3.88
C ASP A 100 0.26 8.27 -3.83
N LEU A 101 -0.27 8.43 -2.61
CA LEU A 101 -1.70 8.32 -2.30
C LEU A 101 -2.58 9.30 -3.09
N ASN A 102 -2.01 10.41 -3.52
CA ASN A 102 -2.70 11.47 -4.27
C ASN A 102 -2.72 11.26 -5.78
N PHE A 103 -2.03 10.27 -6.33
CA PHE A 103 -1.95 10.06 -7.79
C PHE A 103 -3.32 9.90 -8.46
N PRO A 104 -4.29 9.16 -7.90
CA PRO A 104 -5.63 9.07 -8.50
C PRO A 104 -6.39 10.40 -8.58
N GLU A 105 -6.07 11.38 -7.70
CA GLU A 105 -6.70 12.71 -7.70
C GLU A 105 -6.10 13.63 -8.79
N ILE A 106 -4.82 13.49 -9.08
CA ILE A 106 -4.07 14.45 -9.90
C ILE A 106 -3.79 13.95 -11.32
N HIS A 107 -3.89 12.64 -11.55
CA HIS A 107 -3.64 12.05 -12.85
C HIS A 107 -4.77 11.13 -13.28
N GLU A 108 -5.44 11.47 -14.36
CA GLU A 108 -6.59 10.73 -14.90
C GLU A 108 -6.25 9.25 -15.22
N MET A 109 -5.00 8.96 -15.60
CA MET A 109 -4.55 7.61 -15.91
C MET A 109 -4.61 6.63 -14.71
N TYR A 110 -4.56 7.14 -13.48
CA TYR A 110 -4.65 6.33 -12.25
C TYR A 110 -6.09 6.20 -11.74
N ASN A 111 -7.04 6.97 -12.31
CA ASN A 111 -8.48 6.85 -12.09
C ASN A 111 -9.25 6.88 -13.43
N PRO A 112 -8.99 5.92 -14.34
CA PRO A 112 -9.56 5.93 -15.70
C PRO A 112 -11.08 5.76 -15.71
N THR A 113 -11.65 5.19 -14.66
CA THR A 113 -13.09 4.98 -14.50
C THR A 113 -13.79 6.15 -13.79
N LYS A 114 -13.04 7.20 -13.42
CA LYS A 114 -13.54 8.41 -12.74
C LYS A 114 -14.36 8.08 -11.49
N GLU A 115 -13.82 7.19 -10.67
CA GLU A 115 -14.44 6.85 -9.39
C GLU A 115 -14.37 8.02 -8.42
N ASP A 116 -15.47 8.28 -7.71
CA ASP A 116 -15.57 9.42 -6.78
C ASP A 116 -14.89 9.17 -5.43
N VAL A 117 -14.64 7.92 -5.07
CA VAL A 117 -14.09 7.54 -3.75
C VAL A 117 -12.82 6.74 -3.92
N ASP A 118 -11.69 7.36 -3.64
CA ASP A 118 -10.36 6.76 -3.57
C ASP A 118 -10.02 6.27 -2.15
N LEU A 119 -8.85 5.65 -1.98
CA LEU A 119 -8.38 5.17 -0.68
C LEU A 119 -8.21 6.33 0.32
N LYS A 120 -7.73 7.48 -0.13
CA LYS A 120 -7.58 8.68 0.71
C LYS A 120 -8.92 9.16 1.26
N GLY A 121 -9.96 9.20 0.42
CA GLY A 121 -11.33 9.53 0.82
C GLY A 121 -11.89 8.53 1.83
N ILE A 122 -11.68 7.22 1.61
CA ILE A 122 -12.07 6.18 2.56
C ILE A 122 -11.40 6.40 3.92
N LEU A 123 -10.07 6.62 3.94
CA LEU A 123 -9.31 6.82 5.19
C LEU A 123 -9.73 8.10 5.92
N ARG A 124 -10.04 9.18 5.21
CA ARG A 124 -10.57 10.42 5.80
C ARG A 124 -11.93 10.19 6.45
N LYS A 125 -12.85 9.50 5.77
CA LYS A 125 -14.16 9.15 6.35
C LYS A 125 -14.03 8.27 7.58
N ILE A 126 -13.04 7.36 7.63
CA ILE A 126 -12.75 6.61 8.86
C ILE A 126 -12.36 7.55 10.00
N THR A 127 -11.53 8.56 9.71
CA THR A 127 -11.06 9.52 10.73
C THR A 127 -12.17 10.41 11.25
N THR A 128 -13.11 10.82 10.38
CA THR A 128 -14.26 11.70 10.78
C THR A 128 -15.46 10.92 11.31
N GLY A 129 -15.46 9.59 11.21
CA GLY A 129 -16.60 8.75 11.61
C GLY A 129 -17.76 8.75 10.61
N GLU A 130 -17.56 9.29 9.43
CA GLU A 130 -18.56 9.33 8.36
C GLU A 130 -18.88 7.94 7.79
N SER A 131 -20.05 7.82 7.16
CA SER A 131 -20.43 6.62 6.45
C SER A 131 -19.59 6.44 5.19
N ILE A 132 -19.15 5.19 4.94
CA ILE A 132 -18.39 4.84 3.75
C ILE A 132 -19.28 4.01 2.84
N VAL A 133 -19.46 4.49 1.62
CA VAL A 133 -20.15 3.76 0.56
C VAL A 133 -19.17 3.61 -0.59
N THR A 134 -18.83 2.37 -0.91
CA THR A 134 -17.95 2.02 -2.04
C THR A 134 -18.31 0.64 -2.56
N LYS A 135 -18.12 0.40 -3.85
CA LYS A 135 -18.31 -0.92 -4.48
C LYS A 135 -17.09 -1.84 -4.38
N PHE A 136 -15.97 -1.33 -3.85
CA PHE A 136 -14.67 -2.03 -3.85
C PHE A 136 -14.40 -2.82 -2.57
N ILE A 137 -15.01 -2.41 -1.44
CA ILE A 137 -14.85 -3.03 -0.12
C ILE A 137 -16.25 -3.28 0.42
N ASP A 138 -16.52 -4.48 0.90
CA ASP A 138 -17.80 -4.77 1.51
C ASP A 138 -17.95 -4.16 2.93
N ARG A 139 -19.18 -4.16 3.44
CA ARG A 139 -19.50 -3.52 4.71
C ARG A 139 -18.76 -4.14 5.88
N ASP A 140 -18.64 -5.46 5.91
CA ASP A 140 -17.99 -6.17 7.02
C ASP A 140 -16.48 -5.91 7.02
N GLU A 141 -15.87 -5.81 5.83
CA GLU A 141 -14.46 -5.42 5.69
C GLU A 141 -14.23 -3.97 6.15
N ILE A 142 -15.11 -3.04 5.78
CA ILE A 142 -15.03 -1.64 6.25
C ILE A 142 -15.12 -1.59 7.77
N GLU A 143 -16.08 -2.27 8.37
CA GLU A 143 -16.23 -2.30 9.83
C GLU A 143 -15.03 -2.96 10.50
N TYR A 144 -14.48 -4.04 9.94
CA TYR A 144 -13.25 -4.63 10.44
C TYR A 144 -12.10 -3.60 10.42
N ILE A 145 -11.90 -2.91 9.30
CA ILE A 145 -10.83 -1.91 9.15
C ILE A 145 -11.01 -0.79 10.18
N LYS A 146 -12.20 -0.18 10.26
CA LYS A 146 -12.52 0.89 11.22
C LYS A 146 -12.22 0.48 12.67
N ASN A 147 -12.66 -0.71 13.04
CA ASN A 147 -12.51 -1.20 14.39
C ASN A 147 -11.07 -1.53 14.78
N ASN A 148 -10.20 -1.79 13.80
CA ASN A 148 -8.81 -2.18 14.02
C ASN A 148 -7.78 -1.07 13.73
N ILE A 149 -8.16 0.10 13.25
CA ILE A 149 -7.26 1.24 13.10
C ILE A 149 -7.10 1.97 14.42
N LYS A 150 -5.84 2.22 14.81
CA LYS A 150 -5.46 3.05 15.96
C LYS A 150 -5.26 4.51 15.54
N THR A 151 -4.44 4.73 14.51
CA THR A 151 -4.14 6.09 14.01
C THR A 151 -4.00 6.09 12.50
N ILE A 152 -4.37 7.21 11.88
CA ILE A 152 -4.09 7.53 10.47
C ILE A 152 -3.38 8.88 10.45
N LYS A 153 -2.22 8.95 9.77
CA LYS A 153 -1.44 10.18 9.63
C LYS A 153 -1.08 10.39 8.18
N PHE A 154 -1.54 11.49 7.61
CA PHE A 154 -1.20 11.91 6.25
C PHE A 154 -0.02 12.88 6.27
N TYR A 155 0.91 12.69 5.36
CA TYR A 155 2.03 13.58 5.13
C TYR A 155 2.07 13.97 3.67
N LYS A 156 2.50 15.21 3.43
CA LYS A 156 2.65 15.78 2.10
C LYS A 156 4.08 16.27 1.96
N SER A 157 4.80 15.75 0.97
CA SER A 157 6.09 16.28 0.57
C SER A 157 5.89 17.41 -0.42
N LYS A 158 6.78 18.43 -0.39
CA LYS A 158 6.90 19.40 -1.48
C LYS A 158 8.18 19.07 -2.23
N ASN A 159 8.08 18.81 -3.52
CA ASN A 159 9.26 18.74 -4.38
C ASN A 159 9.87 20.14 -4.46
N LYS A 160 10.99 20.36 -3.76
CA LYS A 160 11.74 21.63 -3.81
C LYS A 160 12.61 21.74 -5.07
N ASN A 161 12.82 20.64 -5.79
CA ASN A 161 13.70 20.59 -6.96
C ASN A 161 12.92 20.16 -8.19
N ASN A 162 12.80 21.07 -9.16
CA ASN A 162 12.20 20.84 -10.48
C ASN A 162 12.95 19.82 -11.36
N TYR A 163 13.80 18.96 -10.80
CA TYR A 163 14.68 18.06 -11.56
C TYR A 163 14.15 16.65 -11.79
N LEU A 164 13.05 16.28 -11.16
CA LEU A 164 12.40 14.99 -11.42
C LEU A 164 11.15 15.22 -12.28
N ILE A 165 11.39 15.51 -13.56
CA ILE A 165 10.37 15.82 -14.58
C ILE A 165 9.69 14.55 -15.11
N HIS A 166 9.48 13.53 -14.35
CA HIS A 166 8.70 12.40 -14.86
C HIS A 166 7.23 12.46 -14.51
N ASP A 167 6.85 13.16 -13.44
CA ASP A 167 5.46 13.35 -13.10
C ASP A 167 5.22 14.81 -12.75
N ARG A 168 4.23 15.42 -13.39
CA ARG A 168 3.81 16.82 -13.20
C ARG A 168 3.20 17.08 -11.82
N CYS A 169 3.77 16.45 -10.78
CA CYS A 169 3.28 16.56 -9.43
C CYS A 169 4.20 17.47 -8.62
N ASP A 170 3.66 18.58 -8.15
CA ASP A 170 4.35 19.47 -7.22
C ASP A 170 4.58 18.84 -5.83
N TYR A 171 3.97 17.66 -5.56
CA TYR A 171 4.04 16.98 -4.27
C TYR A 171 3.62 15.51 -4.37
N SER A 172 4.12 14.69 -3.46
CA SER A 172 3.62 13.36 -3.17
C SER A 172 2.95 13.32 -1.79
N GLU A 173 1.91 12.53 -1.66
CA GLU A 173 1.27 12.25 -0.37
C GLU A 173 1.53 10.81 0.05
N ILE A 174 1.84 10.64 1.32
CA ILE A 174 2.05 9.35 1.97
C ILE A 174 1.16 9.26 3.21
N VAL A 175 0.61 8.08 3.47
CA VAL A 175 -0.19 7.83 4.67
C VAL A 175 0.40 6.69 5.50
N PHE A 176 0.42 6.90 6.81
CA PHE A 176 0.79 5.90 7.80
C PHE A 176 -0.45 5.49 8.59
N ILE A 177 -0.77 4.20 8.59
CA ILE A 177 -1.94 3.64 9.24
C ILE A 177 -1.45 2.62 10.27
N GLN A 178 -1.65 2.92 11.56
CA GLN A 178 -1.29 2.00 12.63
C GLN A 178 -2.48 1.14 13.02
N LYS A 179 -2.26 -0.17 13.11
CA LYS A 179 -3.25 -1.10 13.65
C LYS A 179 -3.28 -1.06 15.18
N LYS A 180 -4.46 -1.30 15.78
CA LYS A 180 -4.62 -1.48 17.22
C LYS A 180 -3.79 -2.67 17.73
N TYR A 181 -3.47 -2.63 19.02
CA TYR A 181 -2.84 -3.75 19.72
C TYR A 181 -3.81 -4.88 19.98
#